data_a5cb1d0d232084e558eb834be2b93396
#
_entry.id   a5cb1d0d232084e558eb834be2b93396
#
_cell.length_a   1.000
_cell.length_b   1.000
_cell.length_c   1.000
_cell.angle_alpha   90.00
_cell.angle_beta   90.00
_cell.angle_gamma   90.00
#
_symmetry.space_group_name_H-M   'P 1'
#
loop_
_entity.id
_entity.type
_entity.pdbx_description
1 polymer ?
#
loop_
_entity_poly.entity_id
_entity_poly.type
_entity_poly.pdbx_seq_one_letter_code
_entity_poly.pdbx_strand_id
1 'polypeptide(L)'
;TYRASTLELPDHSMVILDATANVDVFYKEFPHTSIYPIPTVKTYDQVTIDLIQTNSQLGKSTLRKNPQLHWDNIFFHLMNGGMTPDNTAVFVQKALLKALGEDRYKIDNFGNLVGVNQYKDCTNVIIYGIHYKPDFTYYDNLYQSTKDKSVDVFTKGSKDKVLELKYSNIAAEIIQAINRGCCRYIVDGKAPKMGVTLLLPNNKNLSR
;
A
#
# COMPACT_ATOMS: atom_id res chain seq x y z
N THR A 1 -17.21 20.66 5.14
CA THR A 1 -17.30 20.18 6.52
C THR A 1 -17.16 18.66 6.50
N TYR A 2 -15.95 18.18 6.75
CA TYR A 2 -15.71 16.75 7.01
C TYR A 2 -16.28 16.47 8.42
N ARG A 3 -17.33 15.67 8.50
CA ARG A 3 -17.68 15.01 9.75
C ARG A 3 -16.69 13.85 9.90
N ALA A 4 -15.70 14.02 10.76
CA ALA A 4 -15.02 12.90 11.35
C ALA A 4 -16.08 12.05 12.05
N SER A 5 -16.39 10.89 11.51
CA SER A 5 -17.17 9.92 12.26
C SER A 5 -16.27 9.47 13.41
N THR A 6 -16.50 10.00 14.59
CA THR A 6 -15.96 9.44 15.82
C THR A 6 -16.36 7.97 15.82
N LEU A 7 -15.39 7.08 15.68
CA LEU A 7 -15.59 5.67 15.94
C LEU A 7 -15.81 5.58 17.46
N GLU A 8 -17.06 5.74 17.89
CA GLU A 8 -17.43 5.39 19.25
C GLU A 8 -17.34 3.87 19.31
N LEU A 9 -16.22 3.39 19.86
CA LEU A 9 -16.10 1.97 20.15
C LEU A 9 -17.22 1.64 21.16
N PRO A 10 -18.04 0.62 20.87
CA PRO A 10 -19.09 0.21 21.79
C PRO A 10 -18.45 -0.17 23.14
N ASP A 11 -19.22 -0.03 24.24
CA ASP A 11 -18.81 -0.43 25.58
C ASP A 11 -18.52 -1.94 25.72
N HIS A 12 -18.43 -2.64 24.59
CA HIS A 12 -18.23 -4.09 24.50
C HIS A 12 -16.85 -4.39 23.92
N SER A 13 -16.30 -5.54 24.30
CA SER A 13 -15.08 -6.07 23.69
C SER A 13 -15.28 -6.32 22.20
N MET A 14 -14.38 -5.80 21.36
CA MET A 14 -14.42 -5.96 19.91
C MET A 14 -13.15 -6.65 19.44
N VAL A 15 -13.29 -7.58 18.50
CA VAL A 15 -12.17 -8.23 17.82
C VAL A 15 -12.11 -7.71 16.38
N ILE A 16 -10.96 -7.16 16.00
CA ILE A 16 -10.69 -6.71 14.63
C ILE A 16 -9.74 -7.73 14.00
N LEU A 17 -10.14 -8.27 12.84
CA LEU A 17 -9.31 -9.17 12.05
C LEU A 17 -8.65 -8.37 10.94
N ASP A 18 -7.40 -7.99 11.14
CA ASP A 18 -6.60 -7.27 10.14
C ASP A 18 -5.21 -7.92 10.03
N ALA A 19 -4.90 -8.43 8.84
CA ALA A 19 -3.62 -9.08 8.55
C ALA A 19 -2.42 -8.11 8.59
N THR A 20 -2.66 -6.81 8.56
CA THR A 20 -1.63 -5.76 8.61
C THR A 20 -1.55 -5.04 9.95
N ALA A 21 -2.30 -5.46 10.96
CA ALA A 21 -2.36 -4.81 12.27
C ALA A 21 -0.99 -4.67 12.97
N ASN A 22 -0.06 -5.59 12.73
CA ASN A 22 1.30 -5.51 13.26
C ASN A 22 2.17 -4.46 12.55
N VAL A 23 1.82 -4.07 11.34
CA VAL A 23 2.56 -3.13 10.49
C VAL A 23 1.99 -1.73 10.62
N ASP A 24 0.66 -1.61 10.62
CA ASP A 24 0.00 -0.31 10.75
C ASP A 24 -0.01 0.13 12.21
N VAL A 25 0.82 1.12 12.54
CA VAL A 25 0.96 1.66 13.91
C VAL A 25 -0.33 2.34 14.40
N PHE A 26 -1.28 2.63 13.51
CA PHE A 26 -2.57 3.20 13.87
C PHE A 26 -3.26 2.41 15.00
N TYR A 27 -3.19 1.08 14.97
CA TYR A 27 -3.78 0.24 16.01
C TYR A 27 -3.11 0.39 17.39
N LYS A 28 -1.82 0.77 17.42
CA LYS A 28 -1.07 0.97 18.67
C LYS A 28 -1.46 2.26 19.39
N GLU A 29 -2.01 3.22 18.65
CA GLU A 29 -2.41 4.51 19.20
C GLU A 29 -3.80 4.47 19.89
N PHE A 30 -4.57 3.39 19.73
CA PHE A 30 -5.84 3.24 20.44
C PHE A 30 -5.61 2.79 21.88
N PRO A 31 -6.17 3.50 22.89
CA PRO A 31 -6.13 3.05 24.26
C PRO A 31 -6.84 1.68 24.41
N HIS A 32 -6.28 0.84 25.23
CA HIS A 32 -6.84 -0.51 25.52
C HIS A 32 -6.87 -1.49 24.34
N THR A 33 -6.10 -1.25 23.30
CA THR A 33 -5.94 -2.19 22.19
C THR A 33 -4.78 -3.13 22.45
N SER A 34 -5.03 -4.43 22.28
CA SER A 34 -3.99 -5.46 22.32
C SER A 34 -3.89 -6.13 20.96
N ILE A 35 -2.69 -6.14 20.37
CA ILE A 35 -2.42 -6.86 19.14
C ILE A 35 -1.90 -8.24 19.51
N TYR A 36 -2.68 -9.28 19.20
CA TYR A 36 -2.28 -10.65 19.45
C TYR A 36 -1.39 -11.15 18.33
N PRO A 37 -0.19 -11.68 18.63
CA PRO A 37 0.67 -12.26 17.61
C PRO A 37 0.00 -13.49 17.01
N ILE A 38 -0.14 -13.49 15.69
CA ILE A 38 -0.64 -14.65 14.95
C ILE A 38 0.56 -15.55 14.65
N PRO A 39 0.46 -16.88 14.88
CA PRO A 39 1.52 -17.81 14.50
C PRO A 39 1.85 -17.68 13.01
N THR A 40 3.14 -17.74 12.67
CA THR A 40 3.58 -17.77 11.28
C THR A 40 3.06 -19.05 10.61
N VAL A 41 2.16 -18.91 9.66
CA VAL A 41 1.55 -20.06 8.95
C VAL A 41 2.25 -20.38 7.64
N LYS A 42 3.11 -19.48 7.14
CA LYS A 42 3.90 -19.68 5.91
C LYS A 42 5.16 -18.83 5.89
N THR A 43 6.15 -19.27 5.11
CA THR A 43 7.32 -18.44 4.78
C THR A 43 7.18 -17.83 3.39
N TYR A 44 7.95 -16.77 3.13
CA TYR A 44 7.98 -16.06 1.85
C TYR A 44 9.32 -16.20 1.12
N ASP A 45 10.05 -17.29 1.38
CA ASP A 45 11.40 -17.54 0.86
C ASP A 45 11.49 -17.55 -0.66
N GLN A 46 10.35 -17.79 -1.33
CA GLN A 46 10.24 -17.83 -2.79
C GLN A 46 9.67 -16.55 -3.40
N VAL A 47 9.43 -15.52 -2.58
CA VAL A 47 8.97 -14.21 -3.05
C VAL A 47 10.17 -13.27 -3.16
N THR A 48 10.43 -12.77 -4.36
CA THR A 48 11.47 -11.78 -4.62
C THR A 48 10.86 -10.39 -4.76
N ILE A 49 11.51 -9.38 -4.21
CA ILE A 49 11.09 -7.99 -4.32
C ILE A 49 12.22 -7.17 -4.91
N ASP A 50 12.02 -6.68 -6.12
CA ASP A 50 12.92 -5.77 -6.80
C ASP A 50 12.49 -4.33 -6.58
N LEU A 51 13.32 -3.54 -5.92
CA LEU A 51 13.09 -2.14 -5.68
C LEU A 51 13.80 -1.29 -6.74
N ILE A 52 13.05 -0.61 -7.58
CA ILE A 52 13.57 0.18 -8.69
C ILE A 52 13.20 1.65 -8.51
N GLN A 53 14.20 2.52 -8.55
CA GLN A 53 13.99 3.96 -8.56
C GLN A 53 13.80 4.44 -9.99
N THR A 54 12.67 5.09 -10.27
CA THR A 54 12.43 5.71 -11.57
C THR A 54 12.86 7.16 -11.56
N ASN A 55 13.30 7.68 -12.70
CA ASN A 55 13.58 9.11 -12.86
C ASN A 55 12.30 9.96 -13.01
N SER A 56 11.15 9.32 -13.06
CA SER A 56 9.87 9.98 -13.24
C SER A 56 9.28 10.42 -11.90
N GLN A 57 8.68 11.61 -11.90
CA GLN A 57 7.84 12.07 -10.79
C GLN A 57 6.49 11.35 -10.85
N LEU A 58 6.08 10.70 -9.75
CA LEU A 58 4.87 9.89 -9.67
C LEU A 58 3.70 10.60 -8.94
N GLY A 59 3.70 11.92 -8.96
CA GLY A 59 2.60 12.73 -8.41
C GLY A 59 1.36 12.71 -9.31
N LYS A 60 0.16 12.89 -8.73
CA LYS A 60 -1.12 12.85 -9.46
C LYS A 60 -1.16 13.76 -10.70
N SER A 61 -0.58 14.97 -10.61
CA SER A 61 -0.56 15.93 -11.71
C SER A 61 0.33 15.42 -12.85
N THR A 62 1.49 14.86 -12.55
CA THR A 62 2.44 14.32 -13.54
C THR A 62 1.87 13.10 -14.24
N LEU A 63 1.26 12.19 -13.46
CA LEU A 63 0.61 10.99 -13.99
C LEU A 63 -0.52 11.33 -14.97
N ARG A 64 -1.26 12.41 -14.74
CA ARG A 64 -2.34 12.86 -15.65
C ARG A 64 -1.81 13.58 -16.90
N LYS A 65 -0.70 14.31 -16.77
CA LYS A 65 -0.13 15.08 -17.88
C LYS A 65 0.52 14.20 -18.94
N ASN A 66 1.21 13.15 -18.50
CA ASN A 66 2.00 12.29 -19.39
C ASN A 66 1.72 10.79 -19.11
N PRO A 67 0.46 10.33 -19.25
CA PRO A 67 0.11 8.94 -18.91
C PRO A 67 0.88 7.93 -19.76
N GLN A 68 1.11 8.22 -21.04
CA GLN A 68 1.86 7.34 -21.94
C GLN A 68 3.30 7.12 -21.47
N LEU A 69 4.01 8.17 -21.07
CA LEU A 69 5.37 8.04 -20.55
C LEU A 69 5.43 7.09 -19.33
N HIS A 70 4.43 7.17 -18.45
CA HIS A 70 4.36 6.30 -17.28
C HIS A 70 4.01 4.87 -17.67
N TRP A 71 3.15 4.69 -18.66
CA TRP A 71 2.86 3.38 -19.22
C TRP A 71 4.09 2.76 -19.88
N ASP A 72 4.83 3.52 -20.68
CA ASP A 72 6.06 3.05 -21.32
C ASP A 72 7.09 2.57 -20.29
N ASN A 73 7.21 3.26 -19.16
CA ASN A 73 8.05 2.82 -18.05
C ASN A 73 7.58 1.48 -17.46
N ILE A 74 6.29 1.31 -17.23
CA ILE A 74 5.73 0.04 -16.75
C ILE A 74 5.96 -1.05 -17.79
N PHE A 75 5.65 -0.76 -19.04
CA PHE A 75 5.78 -1.69 -20.17
C PHE A 75 7.21 -2.16 -20.38
N PHE A 76 8.19 -1.27 -20.23
CA PHE A 76 9.61 -1.64 -20.26
C PHE A 76 9.95 -2.75 -19.25
N HIS A 77 9.45 -2.64 -18.03
CA HIS A 77 9.67 -3.66 -16.99
C HIS A 77 8.89 -4.95 -17.27
N LEU A 78 7.68 -4.85 -17.79
CA LEU A 78 6.89 -6.00 -18.23
C LEU A 78 7.64 -6.83 -19.28
N MET A 79 8.16 -6.16 -20.29
CA MET A 79 8.86 -6.81 -21.40
C MET A 79 10.21 -7.41 -20.97
N ASN A 80 11.00 -6.67 -20.21
CA ASN A 80 12.31 -7.15 -19.73
C ASN A 80 12.20 -8.30 -18.71
N GLY A 81 11.11 -8.33 -17.94
CA GLY A 81 10.83 -9.41 -16.99
C GLY A 81 10.18 -10.64 -17.61
N GLY A 82 9.88 -10.65 -18.92
CA GLY A 82 9.12 -11.73 -19.56
C GLY A 82 7.71 -11.89 -18.99
N MET A 83 7.13 -10.80 -18.51
CA MET A 83 5.82 -10.79 -17.85
C MET A 83 4.70 -10.75 -18.89
N THR A 84 3.66 -11.58 -18.70
CA THR A 84 2.53 -11.68 -19.61
C THR A 84 1.25 -11.14 -18.96
N PRO A 85 0.21 -10.78 -19.76
CA PRO A 85 -1.07 -10.32 -19.21
C PRO A 85 -1.75 -11.35 -18.30
N ASP A 86 -1.53 -12.62 -18.52
CA ASP A 86 -2.18 -13.70 -17.77
C ASP A 86 -1.55 -13.88 -16.38
N ASN A 87 -0.24 -13.69 -16.27
CA ASN A 87 0.53 -13.96 -15.05
C ASN A 87 0.92 -12.71 -14.24
N THR A 88 0.53 -11.52 -14.68
CA THR A 88 0.98 -10.26 -14.07
C THR A 88 -0.18 -9.37 -13.67
N ALA A 89 -0.13 -8.89 -12.43
CA ALA A 89 -0.98 -7.81 -11.93
C ALA A 89 -0.18 -6.50 -11.83
N VAL A 90 -0.80 -5.39 -12.20
CA VAL A 90 -0.17 -4.06 -12.16
C VAL A 90 -1.03 -3.14 -11.30
N PHE A 91 -0.45 -2.63 -10.21
CA PHE A 91 -1.13 -1.71 -9.31
C PHE A 91 -0.57 -0.31 -9.45
N VAL A 92 -1.45 0.63 -9.76
CA VAL A 92 -1.11 2.03 -10.06
C VAL A 92 -1.95 3.00 -9.24
N GLN A 93 -1.61 4.27 -9.28
CA GLN A 93 -2.50 5.30 -8.76
C GLN A 93 -3.73 5.46 -9.65
N LYS A 94 -4.91 5.71 -9.04
CA LYS A 94 -6.19 5.93 -9.74
C LYS A 94 -6.09 6.99 -10.86
N ALA A 95 -5.22 7.99 -10.68
CA ALA A 95 -5.00 9.05 -11.65
C ALA A 95 -4.41 8.51 -12.96
N LEU A 96 -3.52 7.52 -12.90
CA LEU A 96 -2.92 6.89 -14.08
C LEU A 96 -3.91 5.89 -14.70
N LEU A 97 -4.56 5.06 -13.90
CA LEU A 97 -5.54 4.09 -14.40
C LEU A 97 -6.62 4.75 -15.27
N LYS A 98 -7.17 5.88 -14.81
CA LYS A 98 -8.19 6.63 -15.58
C LYS A 98 -7.69 7.19 -16.91
N ALA A 99 -6.39 7.42 -17.03
CA ALA A 99 -5.79 8.01 -18.23
C ALA A 99 -5.33 6.95 -19.25
N LEU A 100 -5.09 5.71 -18.81
CA LEU A 100 -4.64 4.61 -19.68
C LEU A 100 -5.79 3.95 -20.44
N GLY A 101 -7.01 4.00 -19.91
CA GLY A 101 -8.15 3.29 -20.51
C GLY A 101 -8.12 1.78 -20.20
N GLU A 102 -8.76 1.00 -21.07
CA GLU A 102 -8.75 -0.46 -20.99
C GLU A 102 -7.43 -1.01 -21.55
N ASP A 103 -6.76 -1.86 -20.78
CA ASP A 103 -5.51 -2.47 -21.16
C ASP A 103 -5.60 -4.01 -21.12
N ARG A 104 -4.67 -4.66 -21.81
CA ARG A 104 -4.57 -6.14 -21.85
C ARG A 104 -4.08 -6.75 -20.53
N TYR A 105 -3.35 -5.99 -19.72
CA TYR A 105 -2.86 -6.43 -18.41
C TYR A 105 -3.95 -6.26 -17.34
N LYS A 106 -3.85 -7.05 -16.29
CA LYS A 106 -4.71 -6.93 -15.09
C LYS A 106 -4.26 -5.71 -14.29
N ILE A 107 -4.73 -4.52 -14.67
CA ILE A 107 -4.38 -3.25 -14.04
C ILE A 107 -5.47 -2.83 -13.06
N ASP A 108 -5.07 -2.37 -11.87
CA ASP A 108 -5.99 -1.81 -10.89
C ASP A 108 -5.30 -0.70 -10.06
N ASN A 109 -6.06 -0.04 -9.23
CA ASN A 109 -5.54 0.99 -8.33
C ASN A 109 -5.62 0.58 -6.87
N PHE A 110 -4.74 1.16 -6.06
CA PHE A 110 -4.63 0.87 -4.63
C PHE A 110 -5.97 0.92 -3.87
N GLY A 111 -6.89 1.82 -4.24
CA GLY A 111 -8.19 1.95 -3.57
C GLY A 111 -9.18 0.80 -3.85
N ASN A 112 -8.88 -0.08 -4.80
CA ASN A 112 -9.77 -1.16 -5.26
C ASN A 112 -9.31 -2.55 -4.81
N LEU A 113 -8.27 -2.66 -4.01
CA LEU A 113 -7.66 -3.95 -3.68
C LEU A 113 -8.40 -4.73 -2.59
N VAL A 114 -9.36 -4.13 -1.91
CA VAL A 114 -10.10 -4.81 -0.83
C VAL A 114 -11.12 -5.78 -1.43
N GLY A 115 -11.08 -7.04 -0.99
CA GLY A 115 -12.05 -8.06 -1.39
C GLY A 115 -11.85 -8.65 -2.79
N VAL A 116 -10.85 -8.21 -3.57
CA VAL A 116 -10.62 -8.65 -4.95
C VAL A 116 -9.79 -9.94 -5.00
N ASN A 117 -10.22 -10.91 -5.81
CA ASN A 117 -9.58 -12.22 -5.98
C ASN A 117 -9.05 -12.48 -7.38
N GLN A 118 -9.27 -11.60 -8.33
CA GLN A 118 -8.93 -11.77 -9.75
C GLN A 118 -7.42 -11.88 -10.03
N TYR A 119 -6.58 -11.44 -9.09
CA TYR A 119 -5.11 -11.45 -9.22
C TYR A 119 -4.43 -12.64 -8.54
N LYS A 120 -5.21 -13.51 -7.89
CA LYS A 120 -4.70 -14.61 -7.03
C LYS A 120 -3.73 -15.57 -7.72
N ASP A 121 -3.83 -15.69 -9.05
CA ASP A 121 -3.00 -16.60 -9.84
C ASP A 121 -1.83 -15.88 -10.53
N CYS A 122 -1.68 -14.55 -10.32
CA CYS A 122 -0.57 -13.78 -10.86
C CYS A 122 0.72 -14.13 -10.12
N THR A 123 1.71 -14.59 -10.86
CA THR A 123 3.06 -14.89 -10.35
C THR A 123 3.98 -13.67 -10.38
N ASN A 124 3.53 -12.58 -10.98
CA ASN A 124 4.22 -11.29 -10.99
C ASN A 124 3.30 -10.17 -10.56
N VAL A 125 3.84 -9.25 -9.79
CA VAL A 125 3.14 -8.04 -9.34
C VAL A 125 4.03 -6.83 -9.59
N ILE A 126 3.53 -5.86 -10.33
CA ILE A 126 4.16 -4.54 -10.47
C ILE A 126 3.38 -3.53 -9.65
N ILE A 127 4.08 -2.80 -8.81
CA ILE A 127 3.55 -1.68 -8.03
C ILE A 127 4.21 -0.40 -8.54
N TYR A 128 3.44 0.46 -9.20
CA TYR A 128 3.93 1.70 -9.79
C TYR A 128 3.57 2.91 -8.95
N GLY A 129 4.55 3.39 -8.22
CA GLY A 129 4.40 4.49 -7.27
C GLY A 129 3.86 4.05 -5.92
N ILE A 130 3.61 5.03 -5.08
CA ILE A 130 3.10 4.85 -3.71
C ILE A 130 1.81 5.64 -3.57
N HIS A 131 0.84 5.07 -2.90
CA HIS A 131 -0.40 5.75 -2.58
C HIS A 131 -0.22 6.62 -1.33
N TYR A 132 -0.05 7.91 -1.52
CA TYR A 132 -0.05 8.89 -0.44
C TYR A 132 -1.45 9.43 -0.21
N LYS A 133 -1.94 9.31 1.01
CA LYS A 133 -3.08 10.09 1.48
C LYS A 133 -2.60 11.53 1.78
N PRO A 134 -3.46 12.54 1.72
CA PRO A 134 -3.11 13.88 2.16
C PRO A 134 -2.65 13.88 3.63
N ASP A 135 -1.67 14.69 3.96
CA ASP A 135 -1.08 14.69 5.32
C ASP A 135 -2.13 14.97 6.41
N PHE A 136 -3.14 15.79 6.15
CA PHE A 136 -4.22 16.04 7.09
C PHE A 136 -4.98 14.76 7.50
N THR A 137 -5.03 13.73 6.63
CA THR A 137 -5.66 12.44 6.96
C THR A 137 -4.91 11.72 8.09
N TYR A 138 -3.58 11.80 8.09
CA TYR A 138 -2.77 11.19 9.15
C TYR A 138 -2.84 11.98 10.46
N TYR A 139 -2.93 13.31 10.37
CA TYR A 139 -3.19 14.15 11.55
C TYR A 139 -4.57 13.87 12.17
N ASP A 140 -5.60 13.72 11.33
CA ASP A 140 -6.94 13.38 11.78
C ASP A 140 -6.97 12.00 12.44
N ASN A 141 -6.30 11.01 11.85
CA ASN A 141 -6.15 9.68 12.43
C ASN A 141 -5.46 9.73 13.80
N LEU A 142 -4.36 10.48 13.93
CA LEU A 142 -3.66 10.64 15.19
C LEU A 142 -4.55 11.30 16.25
N TYR A 143 -5.25 12.36 15.88
CA TYR A 143 -6.16 13.06 16.78
C TYR A 143 -7.29 12.15 17.26
N GLN A 144 -7.86 11.36 16.37
CA GLN A 144 -8.97 10.46 16.72
C GLN A 144 -8.52 9.28 17.58
N SER A 145 -7.33 8.72 17.34
CA SER A 145 -6.80 7.60 18.12
C SER A 145 -6.43 8.02 19.54
N THR A 146 -5.82 9.18 19.71
CA THR A 146 -5.37 9.65 21.02
C THR A 146 -6.48 10.31 21.84
N LYS A 147 -7.55 10.80 21.19
CA LYS A 147 -8.59 11.69 21.78
C LYS A 147 -7.98 12.91 22.50
N ASP A 148 -6.71 13.15 22.28
CA ASP A 148 -5.96 14.22 22.93
C ASP A 148 -6.15 15.52 22.14
N LYS A 149 -7.02 16.39 22.66
CA LYS A 149 -7.28 17.71 22.09
C LYS A 149 -6.07 18.64 22.15
N SER A 150 -5.05 18.29 22.93
CA SER A 150 -3.81 19.04 23.05
C SER A 150 -2.75 18.67 22.02
N VAL A 151 -3.03 17.71 21.11
CA VAL A 151 -2.13 17.38 20.01
C VAL A 151 -1.98 18.60 19.11
N ASP A 152 -1.03 19.44 19.44
CA ASP A 152 -0.68 20.56 18.60
C ASP A 152 0.01 20.02 17.34
N VAL A 153 -0.72 20.13 16.23
CA VAL A 153 -0.30 19.71 14.88
C VAL A 153 1.07 20.26 14.47
N PHE A 154 1.51 21.34 15.13
CA PHE A 154 2.76 22.05 14.82
C PHE A 154 3.94 21.59 15.65
N THR A 155 3.74 20.79 16.68
CA THR A 155 4.85 20.29 17.50
C THR A 155 5.70 19.27 16.73
N LYS A 156 7.00 19.21 17.05
CA LYS A 156 7.90 18.22 16.46
C LYS A 156 7.43 16.79 16.74
N GLY A 157 7.00 16.50 17.97
CA GLY A 157 6.53 15.17 18.36
C GLY A 157 5.31 14.70 17.57
N SER A 158 4.35 15.59 17.28
CA SER A 158 3.20 15.28 16.45
C SER A 158 3.61 15.00 14.99
N LYS A 159 4.58 15.74 14.46
CA LYS A 159 5.10 15.52 13.10
C LYS A 159 5.80 14.16 12.97
N ASP A 160 6.59 13.77 13.95
CA ASP A 160 7.30 12.50 13.95
C ASP A 160 6.28 11.31 14.00
N LYS A 161 5.27 11.40 14.86
CA LYS A 161 4.18 10.39 14.91
C LYS A 161 3.36 10.32 13.62
N VAL A 162 3.03 11.45 13.02
CA VAL A 162 2.32 11.49 11.73
C VAL A 162 3.17 10.86 10.62
N LEU A 163 4.48 11.07 10.64
CA LEU A 163 5.38 10.46 9.69
C LEU A 163 5.44 8.93 9.86
N GLU A 164 5.47 8.45 11.10
CA GLU A 164 5.41 7.04 11.42
C GLU A 164 4.09 6.41 10.95
N LEU A 165 2.94 7.04 11.24
CA LEU A 165 1.63 6.63 10.74
C LEU A 165 1.58 6.58 9.22
N LYS A 166 2.15 7.57 8.55
CA LYS A 166 2.21 7.63 7.09
C LYS A 166 3.00 6.46 6.51
N TYR A 167 4.19 6.20 7.02
CA TYR A 167 5.02 5.10 6.51
C TYR A 167 4.44 3.73 6.82
N SER A 168 3.90 3.52 8.00
CA SER A 168 3.27 2.25 8.36
C SER A 168 2.02 1.96 7.51
N ASN A 169 1.20 2.97 7.26
CA ASN A 169 0.03 2.83 6.38
C ASN A 169 0.44 2.51 4.93
N ILE A 170 1.48 3.17 4.41
CA ILE A 170 2.04 2.86 3.09
C ILE A 170 2.55 1.41 3.03
N ALA A 171 3.29 0.98 4.05
CA ALA A 171 3.79 -0.39 4.13
C ALA A 171 2.65 -1.41 4.16
N ALA A 172 1.60 -1.16 4.95
CA ALA A 172 0.41 -1.99 5.00
C ALA A 172 -0.29 -2.10 3.63
N GLU A 173 -0.44 -0.99 2.90
CA GLU A 173 -1.03 -0.98 1.56
C GLU A 173 -0.17 -1.76 0.54
N ILE A 174 1.16 -1.63 0.59
CA ILE A 174 2.08 -2.39 -0.26
C ILE A 174 1.98 -3.90 0.05
N ILE A 175 1.99 -4.28 1.32
CA ILE A 175 1.83 -5.69 1.74
C ILE A 175 0.49 -6.24 1.26
N GLN A 176 -0.59 -5.47 1.37
CA GLN A 176 -1.89 -5.87 0.85
C GLN A 176 -1.88 -6.05 -0.66
N ALA A 177 -1.24 -5.16 -1.41
CA ALA A 177 -1.10 -5.27 -2.86
C ALA A 177 -0.30 -6.53 -3.26
N ILE A 178 0.84 -6.78 -2.62
CA ILE A 178 1.65 -7.98 -2.83
C ILE A 178 0.82 -9.25 -2.59
N ASN A 179 0.07 -9.30 -1.49
CA ASN A 179 -0.77 -10.45 -1.14
C ASN A 179 -2.03 -10.59 -2.00
N ARG A 180 -2.23 -9.79 -3.04
CA ARG A 180 -3.24 -10.05 -4.08
C ARG A 180 -2.76 -11.06 -5.11
N GLY A 181 -1.44 -11.17 -5.33
CA GLY A 181 -0.84 -12.18 -6.18
C GLY A 181 -0.86 -13.59 -5.57
N CYS A 182 -0.22 -14.53 -6.26
CA CYS A 182 -0.23 -15.94 -5.88
C CYS A 182 0.44 -16.23 -4.52
N CYS A 183 1.27 -15.33 -4.00
CA CYS A 183 1.88 -15.49 -2.68
C CYS A 183 0.88 -15.54 -1.53
N ARG A 184 -0.40 -15.22 -1.77
CA ARG A 184 -1.48 -15.42 -0.78
C ARG A 184 -1.77 -16.88 -0.47
N TYR A 185 -1.47 -17.79 -1.40
CA TYR A 185 -1.63 -19.21 -1.20
C TYR A 185 -0.57 -19.78 -0.25
N ILE A 186 -0.84 -20.96 0.26
CA ILE A 186 0.09 -21.73 1.09
C ILE A 186 0.24 -23.09 0.41
N VAL A 187 1.47 -23.42 0.05
CA VAL A 187 1.85 -24.72 -0.51
C VAL A 187 3.01 -25.23 0.34
N ASP A 188 2.79 -26.33 1.05
CA ASP A 188 3.77 -26.96 1.95
C ASP A 188 4.40 -25.96 2.95
N GLY A 189 3.56 -25.11 3.56
CA GLY A 189 4.00 -24.08 4.53
C GLY A 189 4.74 -22.90 3.91
N LYS A 190 4.76 -22.75 2.57
CA LYS A 190 5.44 -21.66 1.87
C LYS A 190 4.49 -20.90 0.97
N ALA A 191 4.78 -19.63 0.74
CA ALA A 191 4.18 -18.87 -0.35
C ALA A 191 4.72 -19.38 -1.69
N PRO A 192 3.90 -19.54 -2.74
CA PRO A 192 4.38 -19.84 -4.08
C PRO A 192 5.40 -18.83 -4.59
N LYS A 193 6.23 -19.26 -5.54
CA LYS A 193 7.20 -18.38 -6.20
C LYS A 193 6.50 -17.20 -6.86
N MET A 194 6.93 -15.99 -6.51
CA MET A 194 6.37 -14.75 -7.03
C MET A 194 7.44 -13.67 -7.15
N GLY A 195 7.41 -12.93 -8.25
CA GLY A 195 8.19 -11.72 -8.45
C GLY A 195 7.37 -10.46 -8.14
N VAL A 196 7.96 -9.53 -7.41
CA VAL A 196 7.37 -8.21 -7.14
C VAL A 196 8.34 -7.14 -7.63
N THR A 197 7.88 -6.25 -8.50
CA THR A 197 8.64 -5.08 -8.93
C THR A 197 8.01 -3.83 -8.35
N LEU A 198 8.71 -3.15 -7.45
CA LEU A 198 8.27 -1.92 -6.82
C LEU A 198 8.99 -0.73 -7.45
N LEU A 199 8.25 0.04 -8.26
CA LEU A 199 8.76 1.20 -8.98
C LEU A 199 8.46 2.47 -8.19
N LEU A 200 9.49 3.09 -7.63
CA LEU A 200 9.39 4.26 -6.76
C LEU A 200 9.94 5.52 -7.44
N PRO A 201 9.44 6.71 -7.09
CA PRO A 201 10.04 7.95 -7.56
C PRO A 201 11.44 8.11 -6.97
N ASN A 202 12.36 8.62 -7.76
CA ASN A 202 13.67 9.01 -7.27
C ASN A 202 13.54 10.30 -6.45
N ASN A 203 13.31 10.15 -5.16
CA ASN A 203 13.25 11.28 -4.24
C ASN A 203 14.68 11.65 -3.77
N LYS A 204 15.34 12.54 -4.50
CA LYS A 204 16.58 13.19 -4.03
C LYS A 204 16.39 13.92 -2.68
N ASN A 205 15.17 14.05 -2.19
CA ASN A 205 14.81 14.72 -0.93
C ASN A 205 14.59 13.80 0.27
N LEU A 206 14.71 12.48 0.12
CA LEU A 206 14.65 11.54 1.25
C LEU A 206 16.01 11.34 1.95
N SER A 207 17.05 12.01 1.45
CA SER A 207 18.42 11.98 2.02
C SER A 207 18.78 13.26 2.80
N ARG A 208 17.79 13.99 3.32
CA ARG A 208 18.01 15.14 4.19
C ARG A 208 17.28 15.00 5.51
#